data_9ce520f7c7d47b7d9e59734e3518a499
#
_entry.id   9ce520f7c7d47b7d9e59734e3518a499
#
_cell.length_a   1.000
_cell.length_b   1.000
_cell.length_c   1.000
_cell.angle_alpha   90.00
_cell.angle_beta   90.00
_cell.angle_gamma   90.00
#
_symmetry.space_group_name_H-M   'P 1'
#
loop_
_entity.id
_entity.type
_entity.pdbx_description
1 polymer ?
#
loop_
_entity_poly.entity_id
_entity_poly.type
_entity_poly.pdbx_seq_one_letter_code
_entity_poly.pdbx_strand_id
1 'polypeptide(L)'
;SSEDQALLELYKKLRPGEPPSVSGGQQLLQTRFFDPKRYDLGRVGRYKINKKLRLTIPDTVRTLTHEDVLSTLDYLINLELDVGGASLDDIDHLGNRRVRSVGELLQNQVRVGLNRLERIIKERMTVGETDSLTPAQLVNPKPLVAAIKEFFGSSQLSQFMDQTNPLAELTHKRRISALGPGGLTRERAGFAVRDIHPSHYGRLCPIETPEGPNA
;
A
#
# COMPACT_ATOMS: atom_id res chain seq x y z
N SER A 1 16.95 17.14 24.01
CA SER A 1 15.96 17.60 23.00
C SER A 1 14.57 17.55 23.61
N SER A 2 13.79 18.61 23.43
CA SER A 2 12.40 18.64 23.90
C SER A 2 11.52 17.91 22.87
N GLU A 3 10.34 17.43 23.31
CA GLU A 3 9.32 16.83 22.45
C GLU A 3 8.96 17.76 21.28
N ASP A 4 8.83 19.05 21.54
CA ASP A 4 8.55 20.06 20.52
C ASP A 4 9.62 20.14 19.43
N GLN A 5 10.90 20.07 19.79
CA GLN A 5 11.98 20.05 18.83
C GLN A 5 11.94 18.81 17.94
N ALA A 6 11.64 17.64 18.51
CA ALA A 6 11.50 16.40 17.77
C ALA A 6 10.33 16.47 16.75
N LEU A 7 9.19 17.04 17.16
CA LEU A 7 8.04 17.24 16.28
C LEU A 7 8.34 18.21 15.14
N LEU A 8 9.06 19.29 15.40
CA LEU A 8 9.50 20.23 14.38
C LEU A 8 10.47 19.61 13.36
N GLU A 9 11.42 18.80 13.83
CA GLU A 9 12.35 18.10 12.94
C GLU A 9 11.66 17.03 12.09
N LEU A 10 10.75 16.26 12.70
CA LEU A 10 9.92 15.30 11.96
C LEU A 10 9.08 15.99 10.89
N TYR A 11 8.46 17.13 11.23
CA TYR A 11 7.67 17.91 10.27
C TYR A 11 8.53 18.38 9.08
N LYS A 12 9.71 18.92 9.33
CA LYS A 12 10.65 19.35 8.27
C LYS A 12 11.04 18.21 7.33
N LYS A 13 11.29 17.01 7.89
CA LYS A 13 11.66 15.84 7.08
C LYS A 13 10.50 15.26 6.28
N LEU A 14 9.30 15.28 6.83
CA LEU A 14 8.11 14.69 6.19
C LEU A 14 7.44 15.65 5.19
N ARG A 15 7.60 16.96 5.38
CA ARG A 15 7.07 18.02 4.51
C ARG A 15 8.12 19.11 4.25
N PRO A 16 9.14 18.81 3.43
CA PRO A 16 10.13 19.80 3.07
C PRO A 16 9.46 20.96 2.28
N GLY A 17 9.77 22.20 2.67
CA GLY A 17 9.23 23.40 2.02
C GLY A 17 8.04 24.07 2.72
N GLU A 18 7.41 23.44 3.71
CA GLU A 18 6.39 24.06 4.54
C GLU A 18 7.00 24.62 5.85
N PRO A 19 6.49 25.75 6.39
CA PRO A 19 6.95 26.24 7.69
C PRO A 19 6.60 25.25 8.79
N PRO A 20 7.58 24.80 9.60
CA PRO A 20 7.36 23.79 10.63
C PRO A 20 6.57 24.38 11.80
N SER A 21 5.57 23.62 12.28
CA SER A 21 4.82 23.93 13.51
C SER A 21 4.68 22.68 14.37
N VAL A 22 4.67 22.84 15.68
CA VAL A 22 4.53 21.74 16.65
C VAL A 22 3.18 21.06 16.48
N SER A 23 2.10 21.85 16.42
CA SER A 23 0.74 21.35 16.22
C SER A 23 0.58 20.63 14.86
N GLY A 24 1.19 21.18 13.80
CA GLY A 24 1.23 20.52 12.48
C GLY A 24 1.98 19.20 12.51
N GLY A 25 3.09 19.11 13.22
CA GLY A 25 3.87 17.88 13.41
C GLY A 25 3.07 16.80 14.12
N GLN A 26 2.44 17.15 15.22
CA GLN A 26 1.59 16.24 16.00
C GLN A 26 0.40 15.72 15.17
N GLN A 27 -0.31 16.63 14.50
CA GLN A 27 -1.44 16.25 13.64
C GLN A 27 -0.99 15.38 12.46
N LEU A 28 0.19 15.64 11.88
CA LEU A 28 0.74 14.86 10.79
C LEU A 28 1.03 13.42 11.22
N LEU A 29 1.69 13.23 12.36
CA LEU A 29 1.97 11.91 12.92
C LEU A 29 0.68 11.15 13.25
N GLN A 30 -0.23 11.80 13.97
CA GLN A 30 -1.51 11.21 14.33
C GLN A 30 -2.28 10.73 13.10
N THR A 31 -2.37 11.59 12.09
CA THR A 31 -3.13 11.29 10.86
C THR A 31 -2.46 10.20 10.01
N ARG A 32 -1.13 10.14 9.99
CA ARG A 32 -0.39 9.26 9.09
C ARG A 32 -0.27 7.84 9.60
N PHE A 33 -0.15 7.63 10.92
CA PHE A 33 0.17 6.34 11.52
C PHE A 33 -0.90 5.80 12.46
N PHE A 34 -1.66 6.68 13.12
CA PHE A 34 -2.57 6.29 14.18
C PHE A 34 -4.06 6.46 13.83
N ASP A 35 -4.38 7.10 12.69
CA ASP A 35 -5.76 7.28 12.25
C ASP A 35 -6.27 6.05 11.48
N PRO A 36 -7.28 5.32 12.00
CA PRO A 36 -7.82 4.14 11.35
C PRO A 36 -8.49 4.40 9.99
N LYS A 37 -8.81 5.67 9.68
CA LYS A 37 -9.35 6.05 8.37
C LYS A 37 -8.28 6.12 7.28
N ARG A 38 -7.02 6.33 7.66
CA ARG A 38 -5.91 6.56 6.73
C ARG A 38 -4.84 5.48 6.75
N TYR A 39 -4.70 4.78 7.86
CA TYR A 39 -3.71 3.74 8.05
C TYR A 39 -4.35 2.41 8.42
N ASP A 40 -4.02 1.36 7.72
CA ASP A 40 -4.53 0.02 7.95
C ASP A 40 -3.44 -1.02 7.68
N LEU A 41 -2.94 -1.65 8.73
CA LEU A 41 -1.99 -2.77 8.65
C LEU A 41 -2.59 -4.04 8.06
N GLY A 42 -3.92 -4.18 8.13
CA GLY A 42 -4.57 -5.46 7.92
C GLY A 42 -4.26 -6.47 9.05
N ARG A 43 -4.98 -7.57 9.05
CA ARG A 43 -4.78 -8.64 10.05
C ARG A 43 -3.41 -9.31 9.91
N VAL A 44 -2.98 -9.56 8.67
CA VAL A 44 -1.69 -10.19 8.38
C VAL A 44 -0.52 -9.30 8.78
N GLY A 45 -0.61 -7.98 8.54
CA GLY A 45 0.40 -7.03 8.96
C GLY A 45 0.55 -6.98 10.48
N ARG A 46 -0.58 -6.90 11.22
CA ARG A 46 -0.57 -6.95 12.69
C ARG A 46 0.04 -8.25 13.22
N TYR A 47 -0.37 -9.38 12.68
CA TYR A 47 0.20 -10.68 13.05
C TYR A 47 1.73 -10.73 12.84
N LYS A 48 2.22 -10.26 11.69
CA LYS A 48 3.65 -10.25 11.39
C LYS A 48 4.45 -9.35 12.33
N ILE A 49 3.96 -8.15 12.61
CA ILE A 49 4.59 -7.23 13.57
C ILE A 49 4.64 -7.85 14.96
N ASN A 50 3.52 -8.36 15.46
CA ASN A 50 3.45 -9.02 16.76
C ASN A 50 4.44 -10.18 16.85
N LYS A 51 4.50 -11.03 15.82
CA LYS A 51 5.43 -12.19 15.79
C LYS A 51 6.89 -11.74 15.76
N LYS A 52 7.23 -10.72 14.96
CA LYS A 52 8.61 -10.23 14.80
C LYS A 52 9.11 -9.52 16.04
N LEU A 53 8.30 -8.64 16.60
CA LEU A 53 8.63 -7.82 17.76
C LEU A 53 8.24 -8.46 19.10
N ARG A 54 7.67 -9.68 19.08
CA ARG A 54 7.18 -10.41 20.26
C ARG A 54 6.13 -9.63 21.07
N LEU A 55 5.24 -8.93 20.36
CA LEU A 55 4.16 -8.16 20.94
C LEU A 55 2.87 -8.98 21.08
N THR A 56 2.02 -8.61 22.02
CA THR A 56 0.73 -9.26 22.31
C THR A 56 -0.47 -8.38 21.99
N ILE A 57 -0.31 -7.43 21.06
CA ILE A 57 -1.39 -6.50 20.68
C ILE A 57 -2.51 -7.27 19.95
N PRO A 58 -3.78 -7.04 20.28
CA PRO A 58 -4.90 -7.73 19.63
C PRO A 58 -4.94 -7.52 18.10
N ASP A 59 -5.32 -8.54 17.35
CA ASP A 59 -5.44 -8.49 15.88
C ASP A 59 -6.52 -7.52 15.38
N THR A 60 -7.39 -7.06 16.26
CA THR A 60 -8.41 -6.04 15.99
C THR A 60 -7.80 -4.64 15.85
N VAL A 61 -6.63 -4.39 16.45
CA VAL A 61 -5.91 -3.11 16.34
C VAL A 61 -5.15 -3.08 15.01
N ARG A 62 -5.68 -2.34 14.05
CA ARG A 62 -5.17 -2.26 12.67
C ARG A 62 -4.32 -1.02 12.38
N THR A 63 -4.17 -0.15 13.36
CA THR A 63 -3.26 1.01 13.31
C THR A 63 -1.97 0.71 14.05
N LEU A 64 -0.93 1.49 13.83
CA LEU A 64 0.25 1.43 14.69
C LEU A 64 -0.09 1.90 16.10
N THR A 65 0.68 1.43 17.07
CA THR A 65 0.66 1.87 18.47
C THR A 65 2.02 2.45 18.84
N HIS A 66 2.11 3.20 19.93
CA HIS A 66 3.40 3.70 20.42
C HIS A 66 4.35 2.55 20.78
N GLU A 67 3.81 1.44 21.29
CA GLU A 67 4.56 0.22 21.58
C GLU A 67 5.19 -0.39 20.32
N ASP A 68 4.46 -0.42 19.19
CA ASP A 68 5.01 -0.87 17.90
C ASP A 68 6.23 -0.04 17.50
N VAL A 69 6.14 1.30 17.64
CA VAL A 69 7.23 2.20 17.26
C VAL A 69 8.45 2.00 18.13
N LEU A 70 8.28 1.95 19.45
CA LEU A 70 9.39 1.75 20.40
C LEU A 70 10.06 0.39 20.20
N SER A 71 9.26 -0.68 20.07
CA SER A 71 9.79 -2.03 19.86
C SER A 71 10.49 -2.17 18.50
N THR A 72 10.02 -1.43 17.48
CA THR A 72 10.72 -1.40 16.18
C THR A 72 12.07 -0.72 16.29
N LEU A 73 12.18 0.39 17.05
CA LEU A 73 13.44 1.07 17.28
C LEU A 73 14.42 0.19 18.07
N ASP A 74 13.93 -0.47 19.12
CA ASP A 74 14.73 -1.43 19.88
C ASP A 74 15.23 -2.58 18.99
N TYR A 75 14.35 -3.13 18.16
CA TYR A 75 14.71 -4.18 17.20
C TYR A 75 15.77 -3.72 16.20
N LEU A 76 15.69 -2.49 15.69
CA LEU A 76 16.68 -1.91 14.78
C LEU A 76 18.04 -1.72 15.44
N ILE A 77 18.07 -1.26 16.69
CA ILE A 77 19.30 -1.12 17.47
C ILE A 77 19.93 -2.51 17.70
N ASN A 78 19.12 -3.49 18.08
CA ASN A 78 19.60 -4.86 18.31
C ASN A 78 20.13 -5.50 17.01
N LEU A 79 19.54 -5.18 15.86
CA LEU A 79 20.00 -5.62 14.54
C LEU A 79 21.37 -5.01 14.19
N GLU A 80 21.56 -3.72 14.45
CA GLU A 80 22.84 -3.02 14.21
C GLU A 80 23.96 -3.54 15.12
N LEU A 81 23.63 -3.87 16.35
CA LEU A 81 24.58 -4.39 17.34
C LEU A 81 24.79 -5.91 17.23
N ASP A 82 24.07 -6.61 16.35
CA ASP A 82 24.07 -8.08 16.21
C ASP A 82 23.78 -8.81 17.53
N VAL A 83 22.83 -8.29 18.31
CA VAL A 83 22.44 -8.82 19.63
C VAL A 83 20.96 -9.23 19.60
N GLY A 84 20.56 -10.05 20.56
CA GLY A 84 19.16 -10.37 20.80
C GLY A 84 18.47 -11.28 19.77
N GLY A 85 19.23 -11.85 18.81
CA GLY A 85 18.69 -12.71 17.75
C GLY A 85 17.85 -11.95 16.72
N ALA A 86 18.06 -10.63 16.61
CA ALA A 86 17.49 -9.83 15.54
C ALA A 86 18.08 -10.28 14.19
N SER A 87 17.24 -10.40 13.17
CA SER A 87 17.65 -10.88 11.84
C SER A 87 16.95 -10.06 10.75
N LEU A 88 17.65 -9.87 9.64
CA LEU A 88 17.05 -9.32 8.43
C LEU A 88 16.04 -10.31 7.85
N ASP A 89 14.95 -9.77 7.31
CA ASP A 89 14.00 -10.59 6.56
C ASP A 89 14.48 -10.78 5.13
N ASP A 90 14.24 -11.98 4.60
CA ASP A 90 14.40 -12.23 3.18
C ASP A 90 13.25 -11.58 2.42
N ILE A 91 13.56 -10.50 1.70
CA ILE A 91 12.58 -9.67 0.97
C ILE A 91 11.97 -10.46 -0.20
N ASP A 92 12.73 -11.36 -0.83
CA ASP A 92 12.30 -12.08 -2.03
C ASP A 92 11.54 -13.36 -1.72
N HIS A 93 11.54 -13.78 -0.47
CA HIS A 93 10.76 -14.93 -0.01
C HIS A 93 9.26 -14.68 -0.20
N LEU A 94 8.52 -15.60 -0.86
CA LEU A 94 7.08 -15.46 -1.10
C LEU A 94 6.21 -15.40 0.16
N GLY A 95 6.74 -15.75 1.31
CA GLY A 95 6.14 -15.48 2.61
C GLY A 95 6.11 -13.99 2.99
N ASN A 96 6.98 -13.17 2.41
CA ASN A 96 7.10 -11.73 2.65
C ASN A 96 6.57 -10.90 1.46
N ARG A 97 6.45 -11.50 0.28
CA ARG A 97 5.83 -10.91 -0.91
C ARG A 97 4.45 -11.52 -1.10
N ARG A 98 3.40 -10.72 -1.02
CA ARG A 98 2.05 -11.20 -1.27
C ARG A 98 1.60 -10.87 -2.69
N VAL A 99 0.78 -11.75 -3.25
CA VAL A 99 0.12 -11.52 -4.55
C VAL A 99 -1.18 -10.78 -4.31
N ARG A 100 -1.39 -9.68 -5.02
CA ARG A 100 -2.66 -8.94 -5.03
C ARG A 100 -3.50 -9.41 -6.19
N SER A 101 -4.71 -9.88 -5.89
CA SER A 101 -5.67 -10.28 -6.91
C SER A 101 -6.35 -9.09 -7.57
N VAL A 102 -7.02 -9.33 -8.70
CA VAL A 102 -7.80 -8.33 -9.43
C VAL A 102 -8.82 -7.64 -8.52
N GLY A 103 -9.48 -8.39 -7.63
CA GLY A 103 -10.47 -7.85 -6.70
C GLY A 103 -9.90 -6.76 -5.78
N GLU A 104 -8.68 -6.95 -5.25
CA GLU A 104 -8.02 -5.94 -4.41
C GLU A 104 -7.62 -4.71 -5.22
N LEU A 105 -7.10 -4.90 -6.43
CA LEU A 105 -6.73 -3.80 -7.31
C LEU A 105 -7.95 -2.95 -7.68
N LEU A 106 -9.05 -3.60 -8.01
CA LEU A 106 -10.31 -2.93 -8.32
C LEU A 106 -10.89 -2.22 -7.10
N GLN A 107 -10.86 -2.86 -5.92
CA GLN A 107 -11.29 -2.23 -4.67
C GLN A 107 -10.53 -0.93 -4.38
N ASN A 108 -9.22 -0.93 -4.59
CA ASN A 108 -8.41 0.27 -4.41
C ASN A 108 -8.83 1.39 -5.38
N GLN A 109 -9.15 1.04 -6.62
CA GLN A 109 -9.59 2.01 -7.61
C GLN A 109 -10.99 2.56 -7.31
N VAL A 110 -11.90 1.71 -6.86
CA VAL A 110 -13.23 2.12 -6.37
C VAL A 110 -13.09 3.06 -5.18
N ARG A 111 -12.19 2.76 -4.24
CA ARG A 111 -11.91 3.63 -3.08
C ARG A 111 -11.43 5.02 -3.51
N VAL A 112 -10.54 5.10 -4.50
CA VAL A 112 -10.09 6.39 -5.07
C VAL A 112 -11.27 7.16 -5.66
N GLY A 113 -12.12 6.49 -6.43
CA GLY A 113 -13.33 7.08 -7.01
C GLY A 113 -14.32 7.58 -5.95
N LEU A 114 -14.54 6.81 -4.90
CA LEU A 114 -15.41 7.19 -3.77
C LEU A 114 -14.84 8.38 -2.98
N ASN A 115 -13.54 8.43 -2.73
CA ASN A 115 -12.91 9.57 -2.06
C ASN A 115 -13.02 10.87 -2.89
N ARG A 116 -12.91 10.77 -4.22
CA ARG A 116 -13.15 11.91 -5.12
C ARG A 116 -14.62 12.36 -5.05
N LEU A 117 -15.55 11.41 -5.04
CA LEU A 117 -16.98 11.66 -4.91
C LEU A 117 -17.32 12.32 -3.57
N GLU A 118 -16.81 11.78 -2.46
CA GLU A 118 -17.00 12.35 -1.12
C GLU A 118 -16.55 13.81 -1.06
N ARG A 119 -15.38 14.13 -1.64
CA ARG A 119 -14.88 15.50 -1.67
C ARG A 119 -15.82 16.44 -2.42
N ILE A 120 -16.32 16.04 -3.60
CA ILE A 120 -17.24 16.83 -4.40
C ILE A 120 -18.58 17.04 -3.66
N ILE A 121 -19.07 16.01 -2.98
CA ILE A 121 -20.30 16.14 -2.16
C ILE A 121 -20.10 17.15 -1.03
N LYS A 122 -18.99 17.06 -0.30
CA LYS A 122 -18.66 18.02 0.76
C LYS A 122 -18.56 19.46 0.25
N GLU A 123 -17.88 19.66 -0.88
CA GLU A 123 -17.77 20.96 -1.53
C GLU A 123 -19.16 21.53 -1.91
N ARG A 124 -20.04 20.70 -2.49
CA ARG A 124 -21.39 21.11 -2.85
C ARG A 124 -22.26 21.43 -1.64
N MET A 125 -22.14 20.66 -0.57
CA MET A 125 -22.86 20.92 0.69
C MET A 125 -22.40 22.21 1.36
N THR A 126 -21.14 22.61 1.17
CA THR A 126 -20.61 23.86 1.75
C THR A 126 -21.03 25.09 0.96
N VAL A 127 -21.20 24.98 -0.35
CA VAL A 127 -21.50 26.11 -1.26
C VAL A 127 -23.00 26.26 -1.53
N GLY A 128 -23.76 25.15 -1.43
CA GLY A 128 -25.20 25.14 -1.75
C GLY A 128 -26.11 25.60 -0.61
N GLU A 129 -27.24 26.17 -0.96
CA GLU A 129 -28.33 26.40 -0.02
C GLU A 129 -28.91 25.05 0.42
N THR A 130 -28.72 24.71 1.68
CA THR A 130 -29.01 23.37 2.25
C THR A 130 -30.47 22.95 2.09
N ASP A 131 -31.39 23.93 2.09
CA ASP A 131 -32.84 23.68 2.12
C ASP A 131 -33.43 23.23 0.77
N SER A 132 -32.69 23.42 -0.34
CA SER A 132 -33.14 23.06 -1.70
C SER A 132 -32.44 21.85 -2.31
N LEU A 133 -31.44 21.26 -1.62
CA LEU A 133 -30.60 20.20 -2.17
C LEU A 133 -31.25 18.82 -2.00
N THR A 134 -31.39 18.11 -3.12
CA THR A 134 -31.79 16.70 -3.10
C THR A 134 -30.57 15.76 -3.20
N PRO A 135 -30.64 14.53 -2.66
CA PRO A 135 -29.53 13.56 -2.79
C PRO A 135 -29.10 13.30 -4.25
N ALA A 136 -30.04 13.29 -5.17
CA ALA A 136 -29.77 13.08 -6.59
C ALA A 136 -28.95 14.23 -7.22
N GLN A 137 -29.11 15.44 -6.74
CA GLN A 137 -28.33 16.60 -7.18
C GLN A 137 -26.92 16.63 -6.56
N LEU A 138 -26.78 16.12 -5.33
CA LEU A 138 -25.50 16.05 -4.64
C LEU A 138 -24.59 14.96 -5.21
N VAL A 139 -25.13 13.78 -5.48
CA VAL A 139 -24.36 12.60 -5.87
C VAL A 139 -24.18 12.57 -7.38
N ASN A 140 -22.94 12.76 -7.85
CA ASN A 140 -22.57 12.60 -9.25
C ASN A 140 -21.70 11.35 -9.42
N PRO A 141 -22.15 10.28 -10.08
CA PRO A 141 -21.39 9.03 -10.23
C PRO A 141 -20.20 9.13 -11.18
N LYS A 142 -20.06 10.21 -11.95
CA LYS A 142 -19.00 10.37 -12.95
C LYS A 142 -17.58 10.13 -12.43
N PRO A 143 -17.16 10.63 -11.25
CA PRO A 143 -15.80 10.40 -10.73
C PRO A 143 -15.52 8.92 -10.44
N LEU A 144 -16.50 8.18 -9.96
CA LEU A 144 -16.38 6.75 -9.73
C LEU A 144 -16.27 5.97 -11.04
N VAL A 145 -17.15 6.27 -11.99
CA VAL A 145 -17.12 5.64 -13.32
C VAL A 145 -15.81 5.95 -14.04
N ALA A 146 -15.31 7.19 -13.94
CA ALA A 146 -14.04 7.59 -14.52
C ALA A 146 -12.87 6.79 -13.92
N ALA A 147 -12.83 6.61 -12.60
CA ALA A 147 -11.79 5.83 -11.94
C ALA A 147 -11.77 4.36 -12.39
N ILE A 148 -12.94 3.75 -12.54
CA ILE A 148 -13.07 2.36 -13.03
C ILE A 148 -12.65 2.27 -14.51
N LYS A 149 -13.06 3.21 -15.35
CA LYS A 149 -12.65 3.27 -16.76
C LYS A 149 -11.15 3.47 -16.91
N GLU A 150 -10.55 4.32 -16.07
CA GLU A 150 -9.11 4.54 -16.01
C GLU A 150 -8.35 3.24 -15.72
N PHE A 151 -8.85 2.44 -14.76
CA PHE A 151 -8.24 1.16 -14.43
C PHE A 151 -8.25 0.18 -15.62
N PHE A 152 -9.40 -0.02 -16.25
CA PHE A 152 -9.51 -0.96 -17.37
C PHE A 152 -8.88 -0.46 -18.67
N GLY A 153 -8.80 0.85 -18.88
CA GLY A 153 -8.30 1.44 -20.12
C GLY A 153 -6.82 1.79 -20.13
N SER A 154 -6.23 2.10 -18.96
CA SER A 154 -4.86 2.61 -18.89
C SER A 154 -3.95 1.91 -17.86
N SER A 155 -4.49 0.96 -17.08
CA SER A 155 -3.65 0.22 -16.13
C SER A 155 -2.71 -0.73 -16.89
N GLN A 156 -1.46 -0.79 -16.45
CA GLN A 156 -0.46 -1.73 -16.98
C GLN A 156 -0.85 -3.20 -16.79
N LEU A 157 -1.66 -3.50 -15.77
CA LEU A 157 -2.12 -4.84 -15.45
C LEU A 157 -3.40 -5.24 -16.20
N SER A 158 -4.14 -4.27 -16.75
CA SER A 158 -5.26 -4.51 -17.63
C SER A 158 -4.76 -4.63 -19.07
N GLN A 159 -4.76 -5.82 -19.60
CA GLN A 159 -4.16 -6.14 -20.89
C GLN A 159 -5.18 -6.81 -21.81
N PHE A 160 -4.97 -6.72 -23.10
CA PHE A 160 -5.68 -7.54 -24.08
C PHE A 160 -5.41 -9.02 -23.79
N MET A 161 -6.48 -9.83 -23.71
CA MET A 161 -6.33 -11.25 -23.45
C MET A 161 -5.76 -11.96 -24.68
N ASP A 162 -4.79 -12.83 -24.45
CA ASP A 162 -4.33 -13.77 -25.48
C ASP A 162 -5.38 -14.84 -25.69
N GLN A 163 -5.96 -14.89 -26.89
CA GLN A 163 -7.07 -15.79 -27.29
C GLN A 163 -6.66 -16.74 -28.41
N THR A 164 -5.38 -17.04 -28.57
CA THR A 164 -4.89 -17.97 -29.61
C THR A 164 -5.51 -19.35 -29.44
N ASN A 165 -5.63 -19.83 -28.21
CA ASN A 165 -6.29 -21.07 -27.83
C ASN A 165 -6.81 -20.97 -26.37
N PRO A 166 -7.68 -21.89 -25.91
CA PRO A 166 -8.21 -21.85 -24.54
C PRO A 166 -7.12 -21.94 -23.45
N LEU A 167 -6.02 -22.64 -23.72
CA LEU A 167 -4.91 -22.74 -22.76
C LEU A 167 -4.16 -21.42 -22.63
N ALA A 168 -3.96 -20.69 -23.74
CA ALA A 168 -3.36 -19.36 -23.72
C ALA A 168 -4.18 -18.37 -22.89
N GLU A 169 -5.50 -18.41 -22.98
CA GLU A 169 -6.40 -17.61 -22.15
C GLU A 169 -6.21 -17.93 -20.66
N LEU A 170 -6.19 -19.21 -20.30
CA LEU A 170 -5.99 -19.64 -18.92
C LEU A 170 -4.64 -19.18 -18.37
N THR A 171 -3.58 -19.37 -19.11
CA THR A 171 -2.23 -18.95 -18.76
C THR A 171 -2.15 -17.44 -18.55
N HIS A 172 -2.75 -16.65 -19.45
CA HIS A 172 -2.77 -15.19 -19.30
C HIS A 172 -3.51 -14.75 -18.05
N LYS A 173 -4.64 -15.37 -17.70
CA LYS A 173 -5.40 -15.07 -16.47
C LYS A 173 -4.62 -15.40 -15.19
N ARG A 174 -3.74 -16.40 -15.22
CA ARG A 174 -2.94 -16.86 -14.08
C ARG A 174 -1.57 -16.17 -13.98
N ARG A 175 -1.23 -15.28 -14.89
CA ARG A 175 0.06 -14.58 -14.91
C ARG A 175 0.22 -13.69 -13.69
N ILE A 176 1.39 -13.78 -13.04
CA ILE A 176 1.79 -12.93 -11.91
C ILE A 176 2.82 -11.92 -12.44
N SER A 177 2.65 -10.65 -12.10
CA SER A 177 3.58 -9.58 -12.47
C SER A 177 4.09 -8.86 -11.23
N ALA A 178 5.37 -8.52 -11.20
CA ALA A 178 5.96 -7.66 -10.18
C ALA A 178 5.77 -6.16 -10.49
N LEU A 179 5.30 -5.83 -11.68
CA LEU A 179 5.09 -4.47 -12.16
C LEU A 179 3.70 -3.95 -11.75
N GLY A 180 3.45 -2.68 -12.00
CA GLY A 180 2.16 -2.03 -11.79
C GLY A 180 2.08 -1.18 -10.53
N PRO A 181 0.88 -0.69 -10.17
CA PRO A 181 0.69 0.21 -9.03
C PRO A 181 1.15 -0.41 -7.71
N GLY A 182 2.10 0.26 -7.04
CA GLY A 182 2.71 -0.23 -5.79
C GLY A 182 3.68 -1.40 -5.97
N GLY A 183 4.01 -1.77 -7.22
CA GLY A 183 5.04 -2.73 -7.56
C GLY A 183 6.37 -2.07 -7.97
N LEU A 184 7.20 -2.85 -8.64
CA LEU A 184 8.51 -2.40 -9.14
C LEU A 184 8.37 -1.67 -10.49
N THR A 185 9.33 -0.81 -10.80
CA THR A 185 9.56 -0.32 -12.16
C THR A 185 10.73 -1.09 -12.78
N ARG A 186 10.76 -1.19 -14.11
CA ARG A 186 11.81 -1.93 -14.82
C ARG A 186 13.21 -1.44 -14.47
N GLU A 187 13.40 -0.14 -14.32
CA GLU A 187 14.68 0.48 -13.98
C GLU A 187 15.13 0.18 -12.54
N ARG A 188 14.18 -0.06 -11.63
CA ARG A 188 14.46 -0.36 -10.22
C ARG A 188 14.55 -1.84 -9.91
N ALA A 189 14.25 -2.71 -10.86
CA ALA A 189 14.34 -4.15 -10.70
C ALA A 189 15.82 -4.58 -10.82
N GLY A 190 16.47 -4.83 -9.68
CA GLY A 190 17.82 -5.40 -9.61
C GLY A 190 17.85 -6.90 -9.91
N PHE A 191 19.04 -7.49 -9.93
CA PHE A 191 19.23 -8.92 -10.19
C PHE A 191 18.51 -9.82 -9.18
N ALA A 192 18.53 -9.48 -7.90
CA ALA A 192 17.93 -10.29 -6.84
C ALA A 192 16.42 -10.54 -7.05
N VAL A 193 15.69 -9.52 -7.53
CA VAL A 193 14.25 -9.63 -7.78
C VAL A 193 13.93 -10.44 -9.05
N ARG A 194 14.88 -10.53 -9.98
CA ARG A 194 14.75 -11.25 -11.25
C ARG A 194 15.21 -12.70 -11.13
N ASP A 195 15.89 -13.04 -10.05
CA ASP A 195 16.42 -14.38 -9.81
C ASP A 195 15.33 -15.35 -9.33
N ILE A 196 15.63 -16.64 -9.45
CA ILE A 196 14.76 -17.71 -8.98
C ILE A 196 15.02 -17.94 -7.50
N HIS A 197 14.02 -17.65 -6.66
CA HIS A 197 14.09 -17.89 -5.24
C HIS A 197 13.62 -19.33 -4.90
N PRO A 198 14.22 -20.02 -3.91
CA PRO A 198 13.79 -21.36 -3.51
C PRO A 198 12.30 -21.45 -3.12
N SER A 199 11.71 -20.38 -2.57
CA SER A 199 10.28 -20.31 -2.27
C SER A 199 9.35 -20.34 -3.49
N HIS A 200 9.89 -20.16 -4.70
CA HIS A 200 9.14 -20.27 -5.96
C HIS A 200 8.78 -21.71 -6.32
N TYR A 201 9.45 -22.68 -5.70
CA TYR A 201 9.18 -24.10 -5.96
C TYR A 201 7.71 -24.45 -5.73
N GLY A 202 7.11 -25.10 -6.74
CA GLY A 202 5.68 -25.45 -6.72
C GLY A 202 4.69 -24.29 -6.86
N ARG A 203 5.17 -23.04 -7.09
CA ARG A 203 4.32 -21.83 -7.17
C ARG A 203 4.51 -21.04 -8.46
N LEU A 204 5.75 -20.76 -8.82
CA LEU A 204 6.11 -20.01 -10.02
C LEU A 204 6.95 -20.89 -10.96
N CYS A 205 6.57 -20.93 -12.23
CA CYS A 205 7.34 -21.65 -13.24
C CYS A 205 8.62 -20.87 -13.59
N PRO A 206 9.82 -21.47 -13.44
CA PRO A 206 11.07 -20.79 -13.75
C PRO A 206 11.34 -20.66 -15.25
N ILE A 207 10.61 -21.41 -16.08
CA ILE A 207 10.79 -21.42 -17.55
C ILE A 207 9.82 -20.45 -18.22
N GLU A 208 8.59 -20.35 -17.74
CA GLU A 208 7.58 -19.45 -18.28
C GLU A 208 7.76 -18.03 -17.75
N THR A 209 8.82 -17.37 -18.18
CA THR A 209 9.17 -16.00 -17.83
C THR A 209 9.59 -15.24 -19.09
N PRO A 210 9.35 -13.92 -19.17
CA PRO A 210 9.86 -13.10 -20.25
C PRO A 210 11.38 -13.10 -20.28
N GLU A 211 11.95 -12.86 -21.45
CA GLU A 211 13.41 -12.71 -21.66
C GLU A 211 13.82 -11.23 -21.69
N GLY A 212 15.10 -10.97 -21.39
CA GLY A 212 15.73 -9.67 -21.51
C GLY A 212 15.22 -8.65 -20.48
N PRO A 213 14.93 -7.40 -20.90
CA PRO A 213 14.58 -6.31 -19.97
C PRO A 213 13.31 -6.56 -19.16
N ASN A 214 12.50 -7.52 -19.55
CA ASN A 214 11.24 -7.89 -18.91
C ASN A 214 11.37 -9.12 -17.99
N ALA A 215 12.54 -9.74 -17.93
CA ALA A 215 12.83 -10.90 -17.09
C ALA A 215 12.89 -10.50 -15.60
#